data_4c72494eff0bff9e62d5952591de012c
#
_entry.id   4c72494eff0bff9e62d5952591de012c
#
_cell.length_a   1.000
_cell.length_b   1.000
_cell.length_c   1.000
_cell.angle_alpha   90.00
_cell.angle_beta   90.00
_cell.angle_gamma   90.00
#
_symmetry.space_group_name_H-M   'P 1'
#
loop_
_entity.id
_entity.type
_entity.pdbx_description
1 polymer ?
#
loop_
_entity_poly.entity_id
_entity_poly.type
_entity_poly.pdbx_seq_one_letter_code
_entity_poly.pdbx_strand_id
1 'polypeptide(L)'
;MIQNAIPYASIQNRFGRFVLPSVESGTAAAKSPASNGFPRDIAGREPKDGYPLSHFTYLLFYPEVKPEFRTFIRWALTEGVKDEPAMYYSPLPASVTKEALAAVR
;
A
#
# COMPACT_ATOMS: atom_id res chain seq x y z
N MET A 1 -2.33 -13.62 8.04
CA MET A 1 -3.40 -13.69 9.07
C MET A 1 -4.72 -14.12 8.45
N ILE A 2 -5.33 -13.28 7.60
CA ILE A 2 -6.67 -13.55 7.03
C ILE A 2 -6.70 -14.85 6.22
N GLN A 3 -5.73 -15.08 5.34
CA GLN A 3 -5.62 -16.28 4.53
C GLN A 3 -5.56 -17.60 5.34
N ASN A 4 -4.95 -17.55 6.52
CA ASN A 4 -4.70 -18.74 7.36
C ASN A 4 -5.67 -18.82 8.54
N ALA A 5 -6.73 -18.00 8.56
CA ALA A 5 -7.71 -17.93 9.65
C ALA A 5 -7.09 -17.74 11.05
N ILE A 6 -5.94 -17.07 11.13
CA ILE A 6 -5.29 -16.76 12.41
C ILE A 6 -6.08 -15.62 13.07
N PRO A 7 -6.47 -15.76 14.35
CA PRO A 7 -7.15 -14.69 15.06
C PRO A 7 -6.35 -13.39 15.07
N TYR A 8 -7.01 -12.27 14.93
CA TYR A 8 -6.41 -10.94 14.96
C TYR A 8 -7.34 -9.96 15.67
N ALA A 9 -6.77 -8.87 16.18
CA ALA A 9 -7.49 -7.87 16.93
C ALA A 9 -7.66 -6.57 16.12
N SER A 10 -8.68 -5.79 16.45
CA SER A 10 -8.73 -4.39 16.08
C SER A 10 -7.73 -3.59 16.89
N ILE A 11 -7.17 -2.55 16.30
CA ILE A 11 -6.19 -1.66 16.94
C ILE A 11 -6.75 -0.24 16.92
N GLN A 12 -6.61 0.45 18.05
CA GLN A 12 -7.02 1.84 18.14
C GLN A 12 -6.07 2.72 17.33
N ASN A 13 -6.61 3.48 16.39
CA ASN A 13 -5.84 4.42 15.59
C ASN A 13 -5.71 5.78 16.31
N ARG A 14 -4.97 6.72 15.72
CA ARG A 14 -4.73 8.05 16.30
C ARG A 14 -5.98 8.90 16.50
N PHE A 15 -7.11 8.53 15.89
CA PHE A 15 -8.41 9.18 16.08
C PHE A 15 -9.28 8.52 17.16
N GLY A 16 -8.73 7.54 17.89
CA GLY A 16 -9.44 6.81 18.94
C GLY A 16 -10.40 5.73 18.43
N ARG A 17 -10.40 5.43 17.12
CA ARG A 17 -11.21 4.36 16.53
C ARG A 17 -10.49 3.02 16.55
N PHE A 18 -11.21 1.97 16.90
CA PHE A 18 -10.73 0.61 16.74
C PHE A 18 -10.99 0.15 15.31
N VAL A 19 -9.91 -0.16 14.58
CA VAL A 19 -9.93 -0.56 13.17
C VAL A 19 -9.41 -1.97 13.01
N LEU A 20 -10.14 -2.82 12.30
CA LEU A 20 -9.69 -4.16 11.92
C LEU A 20 -8.75 -4.08 10.71
N PRO A 21 -7.74 -4.95 10.64
CA PRO A 21 -6.96 -5.11 9.43
C PRO A 21 -7.83 -5.68 8.31
N SER A 22 -7.95 -4.96 7.22
CA SER A 22 -8.68 -5.37 6.02
C SER A 22 -8.02 -4.76 4.78
N VAL A 23 -8.42 -5.23 3.60
CA VAL A 23 -7.99 -4.64 2.33
C VAL A 23 -8.33 -3.15 2.29
N GLU A 24 -9.54 -2.80 2.71
CA GLU A 24 -10.05 -1.41 2.71
C GLU A 24 -9.29 -0.53 3.70
N SER A 25 -9.06 -1.00 4.93
CA SER A 25 -8.37 -0.22 5.96
C SER A 25 -6.88 -0.04 5.65
N GLY A 26 -6.26 -1.01 4.97
CA GLY A 26 -4.90 -0.88 4.44
C GLY A 26 -4.81 0.16 3.33
N THR A 27 -5.70 0.10 2.33
CA THR A 27 -5.77 1.09 1.26
C THR A 27 -6.07 2.49 1.81
N ALA A 28 -6.94 2.59 2.82
CA ALA A 28 -7.22 3.87 3.49
C ALA A 28 -5.96 4.44 4.18
N ALA A 29 -5.18 3.59 4.86
CA ALA A 29 -3.93 4.02 5.50
C ALA A 29 -2.92 4.58 4.49
N ALA A 30 -2.87 4.01 3.29
CA ALA A 30 -1.99 4.48 2.21
C ALA A 30 -2.35 5.89 1.68
N LYS A 31 -3.53 6.42 1.99
CA LYS A 31 -3.94 7.81 1.70
C LYS A 31 -3.38 8.83 2.70
N SER A 32 -2.56 8.40 3.66
CA SER A 32 -1.95 9.30 4.63
C SER A 32 -1.24 10.46 3.94
N PRO A 33 -1.39 11.70 4.46
CA PRO A 33 -0.67 12.87 3.95
C PRO A 33 0.81 12.87 4.39
N ALA A 34 1.47 11.71 4.30
CA ALA A 34 2.90 11.61 4.54
C ALA A 34 3.70 12.45 3.54
N SER A 35 4.94 12.73 3.86
CA SER A 35 5.84 13.52 3.02
C SER A 35 5.84 13.03 1.56
N ASN A 36 5.96 13.97 0.63
CA ASN A 36 6.05 13.66 -0.80
C ASN A 36 7.24 12.75 -1.10
N GLY A 37 7.07 11.87 -2.09
CA GLY A 37 8.11 10.95 -2.54
C GLY A 37 8.22 9.66 -1.74
N PHE A 38 9.18 8.83 -2.11
CA PHE A 38 9.48 7.55 -1.48
C PHE A 38 10.94 7.54 -0.97
N PRO A 39 11.23 6.80 0.10
CA PRO A 39 10.32 6.09 0.99
C PRO A 39 9.52 7.02 1.90
N ARG A 40 8.33 6.58 2.31
CA ARG A 40 7.49 7.32 3.25
C ARG A 40 7.00 6.44 4.39
N ASP A 41 6.97 6.99 5.59
CA ASP A 41 6.42 6.32 6.76
C ASP A 41 4.97 6.75 6.96
N ILE A 42 4.06 5.78 6.94
CA ILE A 42 2.62 5.99 7.17
C ILE A 42 2.14 5.40 8.50
N ALA A 43 3.00 4.68 9.21
CA ALA A 43 2.64 4.10 10.50
C ALA A 43 2.29 5.20 11.52
N GLY A 44 1.12 5.07 12.15
CA GLY A 44 0.61 6.08 13.08
C GLY A 44 0.25 7.44 12.45
N ARG A 45 0.22 7.54 11.13
CA ARG A 45 -0.19 8.73 10.37
C ARG A 45 -1.43 8.48 9.52
N GLU A 46 -2.11 7.39 9.78
CA GLU A 46 -3.29 6.94 9.06
C GLU A 46 -4.45 7.96 9.14
N PRO A 47 -5.27 8.06 8.09
CA PRO A 47 -6.56 8.74 8.17
C PRO A 47 -7.55 7.96 9.06
N LYS A 48 -8.70 8.55 9.32
CA LYS A 48 -9.70 8.06 10.28
C LYS A 48 -10.09 6.58 10.10
N ASP A 49 -10.11 6.08 8.87
CA ASP A 49 -10.47 4.69 8.55
C ASP A 49 -9.27 3.79 8.28
N GLY A 50 -8.05 4.33 8.42
CA GLY A 50 -6.82 3.62 8.18
C GLY A 50 -6.39 2.72 9.32
N TYR A 51 -5.82 1.56 8.97
CA TYR A 51 -5.23 0.65 9.94
C TYR A 51 -3.85 1.18 10.38
N PRO A 52 -3.61 1.35 11.69
CA PRO A 52 -2.43 2.10 12.17
C PRO A 52 -1.08 1.40 11.94
N LEU A 53 -1.06 0.08 11.80
CA LEU A 53 0.17 -0.69 11.56
C LEU A 53 0.41 -0.97 10.07
N SER A 54 -0.07 -0.09 9.21
CA SER A 54 0.17 -0.20 7.77
C SER A 54 1.51 0.40 7.37
N HIS A 55 2.14 -0.21 6.38
CA HIS A 55 3.37 0.30 5.76
C HIS A 55 3.40 -0.09 4.28
N PHE A 56 4.27 0.57 3.51
CA PHE A 56 4.50 0.20 2.12
C PHE A 56 5.55 -0.90 1.99
N THR A 57 5.35 -1.80 1.06
CA THR A 57 6.42 -2.65 0.54
C THR A 57 7.09 -1.91 -0.61
N TYR A 58 8.42 -1.89 -0.62
CA TYR A 58 9.21 -1.19 -1.63
C TYR A 58 9.94 -2.17 -2.53
N LEU A 59 9.96 -1.86 -3.81
CA LEU A 59 10.80 -2.52 -4.78
C LEU A 59 12.00 -1.62 -5.09
N LEU A 60 13.20 -2.10 -4.81
CA LEU A 60 14.45 -1.38 -5.05
C LEU A 60 15.13 -1.92 -6.31
N PHE A 61 15.50 -1.04 -7.22
CA PHE A 61 16.22 -1.41 -8.43
C PHE A 61 17.15 -0.29 -8.90
N TYR A 62 18.15 -0.65 -9.68
CA TYR A 62 19.06 0.33 -10.26
C TYR A 62 18.37 1.13 -11.38
N PRO A 63 18.80 2.39 -11.63
CA PRO A 63 18.22 3.20 -12.70
C PRO A 63 18.34 2.57 -14.09
N GLU A 64 19.42 1.82 -14.32
CA GLU A 64 19.74 1.20 -15.62
C GLU A 64 19.18 -0.21 -15.76
N VAL A 65 17.89 -0.39 -15.44
CA VAL A 65 17.22 -1.68 -15.65
C VAL A 65 16.76 -1.83 -17.10
N LYS A 66 16.65 -3.09 -17.52
CA LYS A 66 16.17 -3.43 -18.88
C LYS A 66 14.75 -2.92 -19.10
N PRO A 67 14.39 -2.55 -20.34
CA PRO A 67 13.04 -2.08 -20.68
C PRO A 67 11.93 -3.07 -20.28
N GLU A 68 12.19 -4.38 -20.42
CA GLU A 68 11.24 -5.43 -20.06
C GLU A 68 10.89 -5.40 -18.57
N PHE A 69 11.87 -5.11 -17.71
CA PHE A 69 11.64 -4.96 -16.28
C PHE A 69 10.74 -3.75 -15.97
N ARG A 70 10.98 -2.63 -16.64
CA ARG A 70 10.11 -1.44 -16.50
C ARG A 70 8.68 -1.74 -16.96
N THR A 71 8.53 -2.47 -18.06
CA THR A 71 7.23 -2.90 -18.56
C THR A 71 6.52 -3.79 -17.54
N PHE A 72 7.23 -4.73 -16.93
CA PHE A 72 6.68 -5.58 -15.86
C PHE A 72 6.20 -4.76 -14.66
N ILE A 73 7.01 -3.82 -14.16
CA ILE A 73 6.62 -2.99 -13.02
C ILE A 73 5.40 -2.13 -13.35
N ARG A 74 5.33 -1.57 -14.55
CA ARG A 74 4.15 -0.81 -14.99
C ARG A 74 2.90 -1.68 -15.03
N TRP A 75 3.02 -2.88 -15.59
CA TRP A 75 1.93 -3.84 -15.59
C TRP A 75 1.50 -4.21 -14.17
N ALA A 76 2.44 -4.48 -13.28
CA ALA A 76 2.14 -4.81 -11.88
C ALA A 76 1.39 -3.68 -11.17
N LEU A 77 1.73 -2.41 -11.43
CA LEU A 77 1.08 -1.26 -10.83
C LEU A 77 -0.26 -0.88 -11.47
N THR A 78 -0.63 -1.44 -12.61
CA THR A 78 -1.86 -1.10 -13.34
C THR A 78 -2.82 -2.28 -13.46
N GLU A 79 -2.38 -3.35 -14.08
CA GLU A 79 -3.22 -4.53 -14.31
C GLU A 79 -3.12 -5.54 -13.17
N GLY A 80 -1.91 -5.81 -12.68
CA GLY A 80 -1.67 -6.77 -11.61
C GLY A 80 -2.36 -6.42 -10.29
N VAL A 81 -2.53 -5.15 -10.00
CA VAL A 81 -3.24 -4.68 -8.79
C VAL A 81 -4.70 -5.13 -8.72
N LYS A 82 -5.30 -5.52 -9.84
CA LYS A 82 -6.70 -5.99 -9.87
C LYS A 82 -6.88 -7.31 -9.11
N ASP A 83 -5.84 -8.11 -9.01
CA ASP A 83 -5.86 -9.40 -8.32
C ASP A 83 -5.50 -9.29 -6.83
N GLU A 84 -4.95 -8.16 -6.40
CA GLU A 84 -4.48 -7.95 -5.03
C GLU A 84 -5.56 -8.19 -3.96
N PRO A 85 -6.80 -7.67 -4.10
CA PRO A 85 -7.83 -7.88 -3.07
C PRO A 85 -8.19 -9.34 -2.86
N ALA A 86 -8.20 -10.14 -3.92
CA ALA A 86 -8.48 -11.58 -3.83
C ALA A 86 -7.39 -12.34 -3.06
N MET A 87 -6.18 -11.79 -3.01
CA MET A 87 -5.05 -12.32 -2.25
C MET A 87 -4.86 -11.63 -0.90
N TYR A 88 -5.82 -10.82 -0.47
CA TYR A 88 -5.76 -10.03 0.77
C TYR A 88 -4.62 -9.01 0.84
N TYR A 89 -4.18 -8.50 -0.31
CA TYR A 89 -3.32 -7.33 -0.40
C TYR A 89 -4.16 -6.07 -0.59
N SER A 90 -3.66 -4.96 -0.07
CA SER A 90 -4.34 -3.66 -0.16
C SER A 90 -3.83 -2.90 -1.37
N PRO A 91 -4.67 -2.66 -2.39
CA PRO A 91 -4.27 -1.89 -3.57
C PRO A 91 -3.86 -0.47 -3.18
N LEU A 92 -2.88 0.06 -3.89
CA LEU A 92 -2.45 1.45 -3.71
C LEU A 92 -3.56 2.42 -4.15
N PRO A 93 -3.77 3.52 -3.41
CA PRO A 93 -4.61 4.61 -3.89
C PRO A 93 -4.10 5.18 -5.21
N ALA A 94 -5.00 5.66 -6.06
CA ALA A 94 -4.65 6.18 -7.40
C ALA A 94 -3.57 7.27 -7.36
N SER A 95 -3.55 8.12 -6.32
CA SER A 95 -2.52 9.14 -6.14
C SER A 95 -1.13 8.53 -5.94
N VAL A 96 -1.04 7.50 -5.13
CA VAL A 96 0.22 6.80 -4.84
C VAL A 96 0.69 6.00 -6.06
N THR A 97 -0.25 5.32 -6.74
CA THR A 97 0.04 4.62 -8.00
C THR A 97 0.63 5.56 -9.06
N LYS A 98 0.06 6.76 -9.19
CA LYS A 98 0.56 7.77 -10.12
C LYS A 98 2.01 8.17 -9.81
N GLU A 99 2.34 8.39 -8.54
CA GLU A 99 3.70 8.70 -8.10
C GLU A 99 4.67 7.53 -8.37
N ALA A 100 4.24 6.30 -8.05
CA ALA A 100 5.03 5.10 -8.30
C ALA A 100 5.32 4.92 -9.81
N LEU A 101 4.31 5.10 -10.67
CA LEU A 101 4.48 5.05 -12.12
C LEU A 101 5.43 6.14 -12.64
N ALA A 102 5.42 7.32 -12.06
CA ALA A 102 6.34 8.39 -12.41
C ALA A 102 7.80 8.05 -12.04
N ALA A 103 8.02 7.26 -10.99
CA ALA A 103 9.34 6.80 -10.59
C ALA A 103 9.91 5.70 -11.49
N VAL A 104 9.08 5.04 -12.29
CA VAL A 104 9.47 3.91 -13.19
C VAL A 104 9.68 4.40 -14.63
N ARG A 105 10.24 5.53 -14.81
CA ARG A 105 10.51 6.08 -16.16
C ARG A 105 11.76 5.50 -16.80
#